data_bc4e5e444320fef788ef6048264c39fe
#
_entry.id   bc4e5e444320fef788ef6048264c39fe
#
_cell.length_a   1.000
_cell.length_b   1.000
_cell.length_c   1.000
_cell.angle_alpha   90.00
_cell.angle_beta   90.00
_cell.angle_gamma   90.00
#
_symmetry.space_group_name_H-M   'P 1'
#
loop_
_entity.id
_entity.type
_entity.pdbx_description
1 polymer ?
#
loop_
_entity_poly.entity_id
_entity_poly.type
_entity_poly.pdbx_seq_one_letter_code
_entity_poly.pdbx_strand_id
1 'polypeptide(L)'
;MNKLLIVGTVAFDSIETPFGKVDKILGGSGMYIGIASSVFNINNAIVSVIGGDFPDEYLSILKNNKIDISGIEIVKGGKTFFWEGVYHSNMNHRDTITTELNVLADFNPVVPNNYKNAEIVLLGNLHPSIQLSVLEQMNSKPKLVILDTMNYWMDNTLDELINVISKVDLLCINDQEAEQLTGESDLSVAAKKISELGPKFLIIKKGEFGSLVFGEDDYYNCPIYNTEKVKDPTGAGDTFAGGLAGFLASCSKITSNEVKNG
;
A
#
# COMPACT_ATOMS: atom_id res chain seq x y z
N MET A 1 -7.97 -1.25 -20.59
CA MET A 1 -7.37 -1.47 -19.28
C MET A 1 -7.32 -0.12 -18.57
N ASN A 2 -7.64 -0.11 -17.28
CA ASN A 2 -7.57 1.11 -16.48
C ASN A 2 -6.10 1.41 -16.13
N LYS A 3 -5.76 2.70 -15.98
CA LYS A 3 -4.46 3.13 -15.46
C LYS A 3 -4.48 3.06 -13.94
N LEU A 4 -3.39 2.57 -13.34
CA LEU A 4 -3.18 2.54 -11.90
C LEU A 4 -2.09 3.54 -11.51
N LEU A 5 -2.42 4.49 -10.64
CA LEU A 5 -1.46 5.36 -9.97
C LEU A 5 -1.20 4.83 -8.58
N ILE A 6 0.06 4.59 -8.26
CA ILE A 6 0.53 4.09 -6.97
C ILE A 6 1.27 5.22 -6.26
N VAL A 7 0.91 5.48 -5.02
CA VAL A 7 1.60 6.43 -4.16
C VAL A 7 2.16 5.64 -2.98
N GLY A 8 3.47 5.64 -2.82
CA GLY A 8 4.11 4.83 -1.79
C GLY A 8 5.62 5.01 -1.77
N THR A 9 6.28 4.48 -0.76
CA THR A 9 7.73 4.56 -0.63
C THR A 9 8.45 3.67 -1.63
N VAL A 10 9.56 4.16 -2.15
CA VAL A 10 10.64 3.37 -2.74
C VAL A 10 11.84 3.56 -1.81
N ALA A 11 12.36 2.49 -1.25
CA ALA A 11 13.15 2.55 -0.03
C ALA A 11 14.26 1.51 0.02
N PHE A 12 15.09 1.62 1.04
CA PHE A 12 15.93 0.54 1.51
C PHE A 12 15.34 -0.07 2.79
N ASP A 13 15.28 -1.40 2.82
CA ASP A 13 14.89 -2.16 4.01
C ASP A 13 16.06 -3.03 4.49
N SER A 14 16.31 -3.06 5.80
CA SER A 14 17.15 -4.06 6.47
C SER A 14 16.25 -4.92 7.35
N ILE A 15 16.31 -6.22 7.13
CA ILE A 15 15.35 -7.16 7.71
C ILE A 15 16.10 -8.29 8.39
N GLU A 16 15.77 -8.53 9.65
CA GLU A 16 16.23 -9.69 10.40
C GLU A 16 15.02 -10.58 10.74
N THR A 17 15.14 -11.86 10.45
CA THR A 17 14.15 -12.89 10.76
C THR A 17 14.84 -14.06 11.45
N PRO A 18 14.11 -15.01 12.04
CA PRO A 18 14.69 -16.25 12.56
C PRO A 18 15.45 -17.09 11.52
N PHE A 19 15.30 -16.76 10.23
CA PHE A 19 15.93 -17.49 9.12
C PHE A 19 17.16 -16.78 8.54
N GLY A 20 17.44 -15.54 8.94
CA GLY A 20 18.60 -14.77 8.48
C GLY A 20 18.39 -13.27 8.50
N LYS A 21 19.45 -12.56 8.09
CA LYS A 21 19.45 -11.10 7.98
C LYS A 21 19.83 -10.68 6.57
N VAL A 22 19.16 -9.63 6.07
CA VAL A 22 19.52 -8.91 4.86
C VAL A 22 19.65 -7.42 5.17
N ASP A 23 20.53 -6.75 4.46
CA ASP A 23 20.83 -5.34 4.70
C ASP A 23 20.69 -4.52 3.44
N LYS A 24 20.00 -3.38 3.56
CA LYS A 24 19.78 -2.40 2.49
C LYS A 24 19.33 -2.99 1.15
N ILE A 25 18.35 -3.85 1.22
CA ILE A 25 17.68 -4.37 0.01
C ILE A 25 16.63 -3.40 -0.51
N LEU A 26 16.23 -3.58 -1.76
CA LEU A 26 15.10 -2.86 -2.35
C LEU A 26 13.82 -3.14 -1.56
N GLY A 27 13.18 -2.09 -1.09
CA GLY A 27 11.98 -2.12 -0.26
C GLY A 27 11.03 -0.96 -0.53
N GLY A 28 10.09 -0.80 0.39
CA GLY A 28 9.08 0.25 0.36
C GLY A 28 7.74 -0.16 -0.26
N SER A 29 6.66 0.41 0.27
CA SER A 29 5.28 0.07 -0.11
C SER A 29 5.01 0.24 -1.61
N GLY A 30 5.46 1.36 -2.20
CA GLY A 30 5.27 1.62 -3.63
C GLY A 30 5.97 0.61 -4.53
N MET A 31 7.13 0.10 -4.10
CA MET A 31 7.85 -0.94 -4.82
C MET A 31 7.08 -2.28 -4.79
N TYR A 32 6.68 -2.76 -3.62
CA TYR A 32 5.94 -4.02 -3.49
C TYR A 32 4.60 -3.97 -4.24
N ILE A 33 3.84 -2.88 -4.09
CA ILE A 33 2.60 -2.64 -4.82
C ILE A 33 2.84 -2.63 -6.33
N GLY A 34 3.88 -1.90 -6.78
CA GLY A 34 4.21 -1.76 -8.19
C GLY A 34 4.53 -3.10 -8.86
N ILE A 35 5.41 -3.89 -8.24
CA ILE A 35 5.79 -5.22 -8.74
C ILE A 35 4.58 -6.15 -8.77
N ALA A 36 3.82 -6.23 -7.67
CA ALA A 36 2.64 -7.10 -7.60
C ALA A 36 1.60 -6.74 -8.66
N SER A 37 1.30 -5.45 -8.84
CA SER A 37 0.32 -5.01 -9.85
C SER A 37 0.79 -5.23 -11.28
N SER A 38 2.10 -5.22 -11.55
CA SER A 38 2.67 -5.35 -12.90
C SER A 38 2.39 -6.71 -13.55
N VAL A 39 2.14 -7.77 -12.75
CA VAL A 39 1.85 -9.12 -13.28
C VAL A 39 0.57 -9.17 -14.12
N PHE A 40 -0.32 -8.18 -13.96
CA PHE A 40 -1.56 -8.06 -14.73
C PHE A 40 -1.39 -7.32 -16.06
N ASN A 41 -0.15 -6.96 -16.45
CA ASN A 41 0.17 -6.24 -17.70
C ASN A 41 -0.64 -4.94 -17.88
N ILE A 42 -0.88 -4.21 -16.82
CA ILE A 42 -1.58 -2.92 -16.82
C ILE A 42 -0.61 -1.75 -16.97
N ASN A 43 -1.13 -0.55 -17.23
CA ASN A 43 -0.35 0.68 -17.17
C ASN A 43 -0.35 1.17 -15.71
N ASN A 44 0.76 1.01 -15.02
CA ASN A 44 0.95 1.50 -13.66
C ASN A 44 2.12 2.49 -13.56
N ALA A 45 2.04 3.41 -12.62
CA ALA A 45 3.09 4.36 -12.29
C ALA A 45 3.23 4.50 -10.78
N ILE A 46 4.45 4.80 -10.33
CA ILE A 46 4.76 5.07 -8.93
C ILE A 46 5.06 6.57 -8.76
N VAL A 47 4.44 7.17 -7.76
CA VAL A 47 4.77 8.49 -7.20
C VAL A 47 5.49 8.27 -5.89
N SER A 48 6.74 8.70 -5.83
CA SER A 48 7.65 8.49 -4.69
C SER A 48 8.82 9.47 -4.73
N VAL A 49 9.71 9.39 -3.75
CA VAL A 49 10.98 10.12 -3.72
C VAL A 49 12.11 9.19 -3.30
N ILE A 50 13.28 9.35 -3.92
CA ILE A 50 14.52 8.65 -3.57
C ILE A 50 15.69 9.64 -3.50
N GLY A 51 16.73 9.26 -2.78
CA GLY A 51 17.99 9.98 -2.76
C GLY A 51 18.88 9.66 -3.96
N GLY A 52 19.96 10.41 -4.11
CA GLY A 52 20.99 10.13 -5.11
C GLY A 52 21.85 8.89 -4.80
N ASP A 53 21.64 8.28 -3.64
CA ASP A 53 22.28 7.03 -3.21
C ASP A 53 21.55 5.76 -3.68
N PHE A 54 20.38 5.92 -4.32
CA PHE A 54 19.57 4.79 -4.78
C PHE A 54 20.16 4.18 -6.06
N PRO A 55 20.44 2.87 -6.09
CA PRO A 55 21.10 2.22 -7.22
C PRO A 55 20.25 2.21 -8.50
N ASP A 56 20.86 2.53 -9.65
CA ASP A 56 20.20 2.46 -10.96
C ASP A 56 19.69 1.04 -11.30
N GLU A 57 20.34 0.01 -10.76
CA GLU A 57 19.91 -1.37 -10.95
C GLU A 57 18.53 -1.63 -10.35
N TYR A 58 18.20 -1.02 -9.20
CA TYR A 58 16.87 -1.12 -8.59
C TYR A 58 15.79 -0.37 -9.38
N LEU A 59 16.13 0.82 -9.91
CA LEU A 59 15.25 1.51 -10.85
C LEU A 59 15.03 0.68 -12.14
N SER A 60 16.05 -0.05 -12.57
CA SER A 60 15.94 -0.95 -13.73
C SER A 60 15.01 -2.13 -13.46
N ILE A 61 14.92 -2.64 -12.24
CA ILE A 61 13.94 -3.67 -11.86
C ILE A 61 12.52 -3.16 -12.10
N LEU A 62 12.20 -1.93 -11.65
CA LEU A 62 10.88 -1.33 -11.86
C LEU A 62 10.57 -1.17 -13.36
N LYS A 63 11.51 -0.60 -14.13
CA LYS A 63 11.35 -0.41 -15.58
C LYS A 63 11.18 -1.73 -16.34
N ASN A 64 11.93 -2.77 -15.98
CA ASN A 64 11.84 -4.09 -16.62
C ASN A 64 10.48 -4.75 -16.35
N ASN A 65 9.83 -4.43 -15.24
CA ASN A 65 8.45 -4.81 -14.93
C ASN A 65 7.42 -3.85 -15.56
N LYS A 66 7.84 -2.97 -16.50
CA LYS A 66 6.98 -2.00 -17.21
C LYS A 66 6.29 -0.98 -16.31
N ILE A 67 6.84 -0.72 -15.14
CA ILE A 67 6.34 0.29 -14.21
C ILE A 67 6.87 1.65 -14.65
N ASP A 68 5.97 2.62 -14.84
CA ASP A 68 6.34 4.00 -15.13
C ASP A 68 6.89 4.67 -13.86
N ILE A 69 8.15 5.07 -13.90
CA ILE A 69 8.85 5.72 -12.79
C ILE A 69 8.96 7.23 -12.95
N SER A 70 8.24 7.82 -13.92
CA SER A 70 8.29 9.29 -14.17
C SER A 70 7.77 10.13 -12.98
N GLY A 71 7.05 9.50 -12.05
CA GLY A 71 6.61 10.11 -10.79
C GLY A 71 7.59 9.94 -9.62
N ILE A 72 8.74 9.29 -9.83
CA ILE A 72 9.76 9.15 -8.79
C ILE A 72 10.72 10.33 -8.87
N GLU A 73 10.70 11.18 -7.84
CA GLU A 73 11.64 12.28 -7.69
C GLU A 73 13.00 11.74 -7.22
N ILE A 74 14.09 12.26 -7.79
CA ILE A 74 15.47 11.94 -7.39
C ILE A 74 16.13 13.18 -6.80
N VAL A 75 16.32 13.19 -5.48
CA VAL A 75 16.98 14.29 -4.76
C VAL A 75 18.49 14.08 -4.76
N LYS A 76 19.19 14.78 -5.65
CA LYS A 76 20.66 14.70 -5.74
C LYS A 76 21.30 15.11 -4.41
N GLY A 77 22.20 14.26 -3.90
CA GLY A 77 22.88 14.48 -2.62
C GLY A 77 22.06 14.15 -1.37
N GLY A 78 20.78 13.82 -1.52
CA GLY A 78 19.95 13.28 -0.45
C GLY A 78 20.15 11.77 -0.28
N LYS A 79 19.72 11.25 0.86
CA LYS A 79 19.66 9.82 1.14
C LYS A 79 18.22 9.30 0.97
N THR A 80 18.09 8.08 0.47
CA THR A 80 16.80 7.38 0.34
C THR A 80 16.26 7.00 1.72
N PHE A 81 14.94 6.97 1.86
CA PHE A 81 14.26 6.45 3.04
C PHE A 81 14.79 5.05 3.39
N PHE A 82 15.05 4.85 4.68
CA PHE A 82 15.59 3.60 5.20
C PHE A 82 14.76 3.11 6.39
N TRP A 83 14.44 1.83 6.38
CA TRP A 83 13.79 1.15 7.48
C TRP A 83 14.54 -0.11 7.87
N GLU A 84 14.67 -0.36 9.18
CA GLU A 84 15.23 -1.59 9.72
C GLU A 84 14.26 -2.19 10.73
N GLY A 85 14.00 -3.49 10.58
CA GLY A 85 13.12 -4.24 11.47
C GLY A 85 13.56 -5.65 11.76
N VAL A 86 13.13 -6.16 12.92
CA VAL A 86 13.39 -7.53 13.38
C VAL A 86 12.04 -8.23 13.59
N TYR A 87 11.86 -9.37 12.93
CA TYR A 87 10.68 -10.21 13.09
C TYR A 87 10.90 -11.26 14.18
N HIS A 88 9.88 -11.43 15.01
CA HIS A 88 9.84 -12.48 16.03
C HIS A 88 9.60 -13.87 15.43
N SER A 89 9.77 -14.91 16.23
CA SER A 89 9.66 -16.32 15.78
C SER A 89 8.30 -16.68 15.19
N ASN A 90 7.24 -15.97 15.57
CA ASN A 90 5.88 -16.16 15.01
C ASN A 90 5.64 -15.42 13.70
N MET A 91 6.61 -14.60 13.22
CA MET A 91 6.56 -13.80 11.97
C MET A 91 5.40 -12.78 11.89
N ASN A 92 4.52 -12.73 12.90
CA ASN A 92 3.38 -11.80 12.95
C ASN A 92 3.71 -10.52 13.70
N HIS A 93 4.76 -10.54 14.52
CA HIS A 93 5.21 -9.38 15.28
C HIS A 93 6.61 -8.98 14.82
N ARG A 94 6.80 -7.68 14.68
CA ARG A 94 8.10 -7.07 14.34
C ARG A 94 8.36 -5.88 15.26
N ASP A 95 9.64 -5.66 15.56
CA ASP A 95 10.14 -4.45 16.17
C ASP A 95 10.80 -3.59 15.09
N THR A 96 10.45 -2.31 15.05
CA THR A 96 11.18 -1.33 14.24
C THR A 96 12.40 -0.89 15.02
N ILE A 97 13.59 -1.10 14.46
CA ILE A 97 14.88 -0.74 15.05
C ILE A 97 15.26 0.68 14.64
N THR A 98 15.13 0.97 13.34
CA THR A 98 15.54 2.27 12.78
C THR A 98 14.55 2.70 11.71
N THR A 99 14.24 3.99 11.69
CA THR A 99 13.53 4.65 10.59
C THR A 99 14.23 5.97 10.28
N GLU A 100 14.85 6.07 9.11
CA GLU A 100 15.43 7.31 8.61
C GLU A 100 14.56 7.84 7.48
N LEU A 101 13.83 8.93 7.75
CA LEU A 101 12.95 9.53 6.74
C LEU A 101 13.76 10.08 5.56
N ASN A 102 14.93 10.68 5.83
CA ASN A 102 15.79 11.24 4.80
C ASN A 102 15.00 12.15 3.83
N VAL A 103 15.11 11.94 2.49
CA VAL A 103 14.40 12.76 1.50
C VAL A 103 12.87 12.65 1.59
N LEU A 104 12.35 11.62 2.24
CA LEU A 104 10.91 11.46 2.44
C LEU A 104 10.33 12.51 3.39
N ALA A 105 11.14 13.07 4.31
CA ALA A 105 10.68 14.06 5.29
C ALA A 105 10.12 15.33 4.63
N ASP A 106 10.70 15.73 3.49
CA ASP A 106 10.33 16.95 2.76
C ASP A 106 9.59 16.63 1.44
N PHE A 107 9.14 15.38 1.26
CA PHE A 107 8.53 14.96 0.02
C PHE A 107 7.22 15.67 -0.26
N ASN A 108 7.17 16.36 -1.40
CA ASN A 108 5.97 16.96 -1.94
C ASN A 108 5.64 16.30 -3.29
N PRO A 109 4.64 15.40 -3.33
CA PRO A 109 4.39 14.57 -4.50
C PRO A 109 3.94 15.37 -5.70
N VAL A 110 4.43 15.01 -6.88
CA VAL A 110 3.98 15.56 -8.16
C VAL A 110 3.43 14.41 -9.01
N VAL A 111 2.13 14.45 -9.27
CA VAL A 111 1.47 13.45 -10.13
C VAL A 111 1.84 13.71 -11.59
N PRO A 112 2.41 12.72 -12.31
CA PRO A 112 2.71 12.87 -13.73
C PRO A 112 1.45 13.18 -14.55
N ASN A 113 1.53 14.10 -15.51
CA ASN A 113 0.37 14.56 -16.27
C ASN A 113 -0.41 13.43 -16.97
N ASN A 114 0.27 12.40 -17.44
CA ASN A 114 -0.33 11.22 -18.08
C ASN A 114 -1.08 10.31 -17.10
N TYR A 115 -0.94 10.53 -15.77
CA TYR A 115 -1.65 9.79 -14.71
C TYR A 115 -2.64 10.62 -13.90
N LYS A 116 -2.77 11.92 -14.16
CA LYS A 116 -3.80 12.77 -13.51
C LYS A 116 -5.24 12.36 -13.85
N ASN A 117 -5.43 11.48 -14.82
CA ASN A 117 -6.70 10.86 -15.17
C ASN A 117 -6.66 9.34 -14.95
N ALA A 118 -5.83 8.85 -14.02
CA ALA A 118 -5.82 7.43 -13.69
C ALA A 118 -7.17 7.00 -13.12
N GLU A 119 -7.67 5.88 -13.60
CA GLU A 119 -8.96 5.32 -13.18
C GLU A 119 -8.90 4.73 -11.79
N ILE A 120 -7.72 4.23 -11.38
CA ILE A 120 -7.49 3.66 -10.05
C ILE A 120 -6.30 4.38 -9.41
N VAL A 121 -6.46 4.77 -8.15
CA VAL A 121 -5.39 5.31 -7.32
C VAL A 121 -5.25 4.41 -6.10
N LEU A 122 -4.03 3.91 -5.85
CA LEU A 122 -3.69 3.21 -4.63
C LEU A 122 -2.77 4.08 -3.79
N LEU A 123 -3.26 4.47 -2.64
CA LEU A 123 -2.55 5.21 -1.61
C LEU A 123 -1.91 4.20 -0.67
N GLY A 124 -0.64 3.90 -0.88
CA GLY A 124 0.17 3.05 -0.01
C GLY A 124 0.59 3.77 1.26
N ASN A 125 1.32 3.06 2.10
CA ASN A 125 1.74 3.55 3.41
C ASN A 125 2.66 4.78 3.32
N LEU A 126 2.05 5.96 3.51
CA LEU A 126 2.69 7.29 3.57
C LEU A 126 1.90 8.19 4.52
N HIS A 127 2.49 9.36 4.85
CA HIS A 127 1.80 10.37 5.66
C HIS A 127 0.46 10.77 5.01
N PRO A 128 -0.65 10.85 5.76
CA PRO A 128 -1.98 11.16 5.23
C PRO A 128 -2.05 12.45 4.41
N SER A 129 -1.30 13.49 4.77
CA SER A 129 -1.25 14.74 3.99
C SER A 129 -0.67 14.56 2.58
N ILE A 130 0.31 13.65 2.41
CA ILE A 130 0.87 13.29 1.10
C ILE A 130 -0.19 12.58 0.26
N GLN A 131 -0.92 11.64 0.87
CA GLN A 131 -2.01 10.91 0.23
C GLN A 131 -3.12 11.86 -0.26
N LEU A 132 -3.52 12.83 0.58
CA LEU A 132 -4.50 13.87 0.20
C LEU A 132 -4.00 14.75 -0.93
N SER A 133 -2.75 15.22 -0.86
CA SER A 133 -2.15 16.06 -1.90
C SER A 133 -2.17 15.39 -3.28
N VAL A 134 -1.99 14.07 -3.35
CA VAL A 134 -2.11 13.34 -4.61
C VAL A 134 -3.53 13.32 -5.13
N LEU A 135 -4.52 13.06 -4.27
CA LEU A 135 -5.94 13.08 -4.69
C LEU A 135 -6.38 14.46 -5.21
N GLU A 136 -5.88 15.54 -4.60
CA GLU A 136 -6.16 16.92 -5.02
C GLU A 136 -5.57 17.28 -6.39
N GLN A 137 -4.51 16.59 -6.82
CA GLN A 137 -3.89 16.78 -8.13
C GLN A 137 -4.59 16.01 -9.27
N MET A 138 -5.55 15.15 -8.97
CA MET A 138 -6.30 14.42 -10.00
C MET A 138 -7.25 15.35 -10.73
N ASN A 139 -7.29 15.27 -12.08
CA ASN A 139 -8.17 16.10 -12.92
C ASN A 139 -9.65 15.75 -12.75
N SER A 140 -9.96 14.51 -12.37
CA SER A 140 -11.31 14.00 -12.12
C SER A 140 -11.26 12.95 -11.02
N LYS A 141 -12.38 12.71 -10.34
CA LYS A 141 -12.47 11.63 -9.35
C LYS A 141 -12.14 10.29 -10.01
N PRO A 142 -11.17 9.51 -9.49
CA PRO A 142 -10.91 8.15 -9.95
C PRO A 142 -12.16 7.26 -9.81
N LYS A 143 -12.23 6.18 -10.57
CA LYS A 143 -13.29 5.17 -10.43
C LYS A 143 -13.17 4.40 -9.13
N LEU A 144 -11.93 4.24 -8.65
CA LEU A 144 -11.62 3.55 -7.40
C LEU A 144 -10.40 4.19 -6.75
N VAL A 145 -10.53 4.55 -5.48
CA VAL A 145 -9.42 4.95 -4.61
C VAL A 145 -9.26 3.90 -3.53
N ILE A 146 -8.09 3.27 -3.47
CA ILE A 146 -7.71 2.26 -2.49
C ILE A 146 -6.75 2.90 -1.49
N LEU A 147 -6.94 2.67 -0.20
CA LEU A 147 -6.04 3.08 0.86
C LEU A 147 -5.49 1.86 1.58
N ASP A 148 -4.18 1.78 1.72
CA ASP A 148 -3.47 0.98 2.69
C ASP A 148 -2.77 1.91 3.69
N THR A 149 -2.76 1.54 4.98
CA THR A 149 -2.23 2.37 6.05
C THR A 149 -1.52 1.52 7.10
N MET A 150 -1.13 2.12 8.22
CA MET A 150 -0.53 1.39 9.32
C MET A 150 -0.82 2.05 10.68
N ASN A 151 -0.61 1.30 11.75
CA ASN A 151 -0.78 1.71 13.14
C ASN A 151 -0.12 3.06 13.48
N TYR A 152 1.07 3.33 12.93
CA TYR A 152 1.81 4.55 13.20
C TYR A 152 1.00 5.82 12.89
N TRP A 153 0.22 5.83 11.81
CA TRP A 153 -0.61 6.99 11.45
C TRP A 153 -1.85 7.10 12.34
N MET A 154 -2.36 5.97 12.83
CA MET A 154 -3.45 5.95 13.82
C MET A 154 -3.00 6.54 15.16
N ASP A 155 -1.75 6.29 15.56
CA ASP A 155 -1.18 6.81 16.80
C ASP A 155 -0.79 8.29 16.74
N ASN A 156 -0.36 8.78 15.55
CA ASN A 156 0.29 10.09 15.44
C ASN A 156 -0.52 11.13 14.66
N THR A 157 -1.38 10.72 13.71
CA THR A 157 -2.10 11.62 12.79
C THR A 157 -3.51 11.11 12.49
N LEU A 158 -4.24 10.63 13.51
CA LEU A 158 -5.54 9.97 13.35
C LEU A 158 -6.56 10.85 12.62
N ASP A 159 -6.68 12.13 12.97
CA ASP A 159 -7.65 13.03 12.34
C ASP A 159 -7.38 13.21 10.85
N GLU A 160 -6.11 13.31 10.45
CA GLU A 160 -5.72 13.40 9.05
C GLU A 160 -6.00 12.07 8.32
N LEU A 161 -5.72 10.94 8.97
CA LEU A 161 -6.01 9.62 8.43
C LEU A 161 -7.52 9.42 8.22
N ILE A 162 -8.36 9.79 9.17
CA ILE A 162 -9.83 9.74 9.03
C ILE A 162 -10.29 10.60 7.86
N ASN A 163 -9.69 11.78 7.65
CA ASN A 163 -9.98 12.61 6.49
C ASN A 163 -9.62 11.92 5.17
N VAL A 164 -8.51 11.17 5.10
CA VAL A 164 -8.20 10.34 3.93
C VAL A 164 -9.22 9.21 3.77
N ILE A 165 -9.50 8.47 4.85
CA ILE A 165 -10.47 7.35 4.85
C ILE A 165 -11.82 7.80 4.29
N SER A 166 -12.29 9.00 4.64
CA SER A 166 -13.56 9.54 4.13
C SER A 166 -13.60 9.82 2.63
N LYS A 167 -12.45 9.81 1.95
CA LYS A 167 -12.32 10.12 0.51
C LYS A 167 -12.01 8.91 -0.34
N VAL A 168 -11.79 7.74 0.26
CA VAL A 168 -11.45 6.51 -0.46
C VAL A 168 -12.69 5.63 -0.65
N ASP A 169 -12.64 4.77 -1.65
CA ASP A 169 -13.72 3.84 -1.94
C ASP A 169 -13.46 2.46 -1.30
N LEU A 170 -12.18 2.08 -1.11
CA LEU A 170 -11.76 0.82 -0.51
C LEU A 170 -10.66 1.05 0.50
N LEU A 171 -10.85 0.55 1.73
CA LEU A 171 -9.82 0.51 2.76
C LEU A 171 -9.30 -0.92 2.91
N CYS A 172 -7.96 -1.09 2.88
CA CYS A 172 -7.27 -2.38 3.01
C CYS A 172 -6.36 -2.34 4.24
N ILE A 173 -6.78 -2.96 5.34
CA ILE A 173 -6.07 -2.96 6.63
C ILE A 173 -5.96 -4.37 7.19
N ASN A 174 -5.15 -4.56 8.24
CA ASN A 174 -5.13 -5.81 8.98
C ASN A 174 -6.10 -5.79 10.16
N ASP A 175 -6.26 -6.93 10.84
CA ASP A 175 -7.16 -7.10 11.97
C ASP A 175 -6.78 -6.22 13.18
N GLN A 176 -5.48 -6.06 13.47
CA GLN A 176 -4.99 -5.19 14.55
C GLN A 176 -5.27 -3.72 14.25
N GLU A 177 -5.09 -3.30 13.00
CA GLU A 177 -5.41 -1.94 12.54
C GLU A 177 -6.92 -1.68 12.60
N ALA A 178 -7.75 -2.67 12.26
CA ALA A 178 -9.20 -2.56 12.38
C ALA A 178 -9.65 -2.41 13.83
N GLU A 179 -9.06 -3.20 14.75
CA GLU A 179 -9.32 -3.10 16.19
C GLU A 179 -8.85 -1.75 16.73
N GLN A 180 -7.65 -1.29 16.36
CA GLN A 180 -7.12 -0.01 16.82
C GLN A 180 -7.97 1.19 16.35
N LEU A 181 -8.40 1.18 15.08
CA LEU A 181 -9.20 2.26 14.50
C LEU A 181 -10.59 2.37 15.14
N THR A 182 -11.17 1.25 15.60
CA THR A 182 -12.57 1.19 16.03
C THR A 182 -12.76 0.92 17.51
N GLY A 183 -11.76 0.38 18.18
CA GLY A 183 -11.85 -0.15 19.55
C GLY A 183 -12.63 -1.46 19.65
N GLU A 184 -12.88 -2.16 18.52
CA GLU A 184 -13.71 -3.37 18.47
C GLU A 184 -12.88 -4.58 18.06
N SER A 185 -12.88 -5.64 18.85
CA SER A 185 -12.22 -6.92 18.53
C SER A 185 -13.08 -7.83 17.63
N ASP A 186 -14.40 -7.61 17.61
CA ASP A 186 -15.28 -8.27 16.61
C ASP A 186 -15.14 -7.54 15.26
N LEU A 187 -14.56 -8.24 14.28
CA LEU A 187 -14.27 -7.66 12.97
C LEU A 187 -15.54 -7.28 12.18
N SER A 188 -16.68 -7.89 12.46
CA SER A 188 -17.96 -7.52 11.83
C SER A 188 -18.48 -6.19 12.40
N VAL A 189 -18.30 -5.98 13.70
CA VAL A 189 -18.64 -4.71 14.36
C VAL A 189 -17.66 -3.61 13.93
N ALA A 190 -16.36 -3.92 13.90
CA ALA A 190 -15.33 -3.03 13.40
C ALA A 190 -15.61 -2.58 11.95
N ALA A 191 -15.96 -3.53 11.07
CA ALA A 191 -16.28 -3.23 9.68
C ALA A 191 -17.46 -2.27 9.53
N LYS A 192 -18.51 -2.43 10.35
CA LYS A 192 -19.64 -1.50 10.35
C LYS A 192 -19.23 -0.09 10.75
N LYS A 193 -18.44 0.06 11.82
CA LYS A 193 -17.92 1.37 12.23
C LYS A 193 -17.04 2.02 11.17
N ILE A 194 -16.20 1.23 10.50
CA ILE A 194 -15.32 1.72 9.42
C ILE A 194 -16.16 2.16 8.21
N SER A 195 -17.20 1.44 7.84
CA SER A 195 -18.07 1.83 6.72
C SER A 195 -18.76 3.19 6.95
N GLU A 196 -19.02 3.54 8.22
CA GLU A 196 -19.59 4.86 8.60
C GLU A 196 -18.57 6.00 8.38
N LEU A 197 -17.26 5.71 8.25
CA LEU A 197 -16.24 6.70 7.95
C LEU A 197 -16.16 7.05 6.46
N GLY A 198 -16.75 6.23 5.54
CA GLY A 198 -16.84 6.57 4.13
C GLY A 198 -16.56 5.45 3.12
N PRO A 199 -15.64 4.51 3.35
CA PRO A 199 -15.33 3.47 2.37
C PRO A 199 -16.54 2.57 2.09
N LYS A 200 -16.75 2.27 0.80
CA LYS A 200 -17.78 1.31 0.35
C LYS A 200 -17.34 -0.13 0.52
N PHE A 201 -16.03 -0.34 0.42
CA PHE A 201 -15.40 -1.66 0.55
C PHE A 201 -14.35 -1.60 1.65
N LEU A 202 -14.30 -2.68 2.42
CA LEU A 202 -13.27 -2.88 3.42
C LEU A 202 -12.69 -4.29 3.27
N ILE A 203 -11.37 -4.37 3.26
CA ILE A 203 -10.65 -5.64 3.33
C ILE A 203 -9.86 -5.67 4.63
N ILE A 204 -10.14 -6.69 5.45
CA ILE A 204 -9.40 -6.95 6.68
C ILE A 204 -8.52 -8.18 6.48
N LYS A 205 -7.22 -7.96 6.38
CA LYS A 205 -6.18 -8.98 6.25
C LYS A 205 -5.97 -9.65 7.60
N LYS A 206 -5.92 -11.00 7.65
CA LYS A 206 -5.79 -11.80 8.88
C LYS A 206 -4.57 -12.72 8.84
N GLY A 207 -3.51 -12.33 8.14
CA GLY A 207 -2.30 -13.11 7.99
C GLY A 207 -2.59 -14.52 7.48
N GLU A 208 -2.17 -15.54 8.20
CA GLU A 208 -2.35 -16.96 7.87
C GLU A 208 -3.82 -17.42 7.82
N PHE A 209 -4.75 -16.61 8.30
CA PHE A 209 -6.19 -16.89 8.28
C PHE A 209 -6.93 -16.28 7.07
N GLY A 210 -6.20 -15.75 6.09
CA GLY A 210 -6.76 -15.12 4.89
C GLY A 210 -7.27 -13.71 5.11
N SER A 211 -8.39 -13.34 4.50
CA SER A 211 -8.98 -12.01 4.62
C SER A 211 -10.50 -12.04 4.65
N LEU A 212 -11.09 -10.96 5.20
CA LEU A 212 -12.51 -10.67 5.11
C LEU A 212 -12.70 -9.50 4.16
N VAL A 213 -13.59 -9.66 3.20
CA VAL A 213 -13.98 -8.61 2.25
C VAL A 213 -15.41 -8.21 2.56
N PHE A 214 -15.60 -6.96 2.98
CA PHE A 214 -16.92 -6.38 3.24
C PHE A 214 -17.30 -5.47 2.08
N GLY A 215 -18.51 -5.66 1.56
CA GLY A 215 -19.14 -4.80 0.56
C GLY A 215 -20.33 -4.05 1.14
N GLU A 216 -21.17 -3.46 0.26
CA GLU A 216 -22.31 -2.66 0.70
C GLU A 216 -23.34 -3.49 1.49
N ASP A 217 -23.61 -4.76 1.10
CA ASP A 217 -24.69 -5.56 1.69
C ASP A 217 -24.24 -6.93 2.22
N ASP A 218 -23.00 -7.33 1.97
CA ASP A 218 -22.51 -8.65 2.34
C ASP A 218 -21.01 -8.67 2.68
N TYR A 219 -20.56 -9.81 3.23
CA TYR A 219 -19.15 -10.07 3.41
C TYR A 219 -18.74 -11.40 2.83
N TYR A 220 -17.47 -11.52 2.46
CA TYR A 220 -16.88 -12.73 1.93
C TYR A 220 -15.59 -13.07 2.71
N ASN A 221 -15.43 -14.33 3.08
CA ASN A 221 -14.20 -14.83 3.68
C ASN A 221 -13.32 -15.45 2.59
N CYS A 222 -12.20 -14.79 2.30
CA CYS A 222 -11.21 -15.25 1.34
C CYS A 222 -10.16 -16.10 2.06
N PRO A 223 -10.04 -17.40 1.77
CA PRO A 223 -9.03 -18.24 2.39
C PRO A 223 -7.64 -17.90 1.86
N ILE A 224 -6.61 -18.22 2.65
CA ILE A 224 -5.23 -18.12 2.20
C ILE A 224 -4.92 -19.15 1.12
N TYR A 225 -4.08 -18.79 0.15
CA TYR A 225 -3.38 -19.77 -0.67
C TYR A 225 -2.28 -20.42 0.18
N ASN A 226 -2.36 -21.72 0.36
CA ASN A 226 -1.47 -22.45 1.26
C ASN A 226 -0.02 -22.41 0.72
N THR A 227 0.87 -21.73 1.43
CA THR A 227 2.30 -21.69 1.14
C THR A 227 3.05 -22.57 2.14
N GLU A 228 4.10 -23.25 1.66
CA GLU A 228 4.82 -24.21 2.50
C GLU A 228 5.51 -23.55 3.72
N LYS A 229 6.10 -22.35 3.55
CA LYS A 229 6.82 -21.67 4.64
C LYS A 229 7.08 -20.20 4.32
N VAL A 230 6.55 -19.31 5.14
CA VAL A 230 6.91 -17.89 5.09
C VAL A 230 8.30 -17.72 5.71
N LYS A 231 9.21 -17.11 4.97
CA LYS A 231 10.57 -16.80 5.43
C LYS A 231 10.74 -15.32 5.79
N ASP A 232 10.00 -14.47 5.10
CA ASP A 232 9.99 -13.01 5.27
C ASP A 232 8.60 -12.48 4.91
N PRO A 233 7.85 -11.90 5.85
CA PRO A 233 6.52 -11.34 5.61
C PRO A 233 6.56 -9.87 5.20
N THR A 234 7.75 -9.25 5.07
CA THR A 234 7.87 -7.83 4.73
C THR A 234 7.21 -7.55 3.38
N GLY A 235 6.40 -6.50 3.32
CA GLY A 235 5.68 -6.12 2.11
C GLY A 235 4.53 -7.07 1.73
N ALA A 236 4.16 -8.06 2.55
CA ALA A 236 3.04 -8.96 2.24
C ALA A 236 1.71 -8.20 2.10
N GLY A 237 1.45 -7.22 2.98
CA GLY A 237 0.27 -6.34 2.91
C GLY A 237 0.26 -5.49 1.65
N ASP A 238 1.40 -4.86 1.34
CA ASP A 238 1.57 -4.06 0.12
C ASP A 238 1.42 -4.91 -1.15
N THR A 239 1.99 -6.13 -1.15
CA THR A 239 1.88 -7.09 -2.25
C THR A 239 0.43 -7.50 -2.46
N PHE A 240 -0.31 -7.75 -1.37
CA PHE A 240 -1.75 -8.04 -1.44
C PHE A 240 -2.52 -6.87 -2.07
N ALA A 241 -2.31 -5.64 -1.57
CA ALA A 241 -2.97 -4.45 -2.10
C ALA A 241 -2.60 -4.21 -3.58
N GLY A 242 -1.35 -4.44 -3.95
CA GLY A 242 -0.85 -4.35 -5.32
C GLY A 242 -1.47 -5.38 -6.25
N GLY A 243 -1.58 -6.64 -5.81
CA GLY A 243 -2.26 -7.71 -6.54
C GLY A 243 -3.73 -7.38 -6.81
N LEU A 244 -4.45 -6.99 -5.77
CA LEU A 244 -5.85 -6.56 -5.86
C LEU A 244 -6.00 -5.38 -6.84
N ALA A 245 -5.22 -4.32 -6.69
CA ALA A 245 -5.31 -3.14 -7.54
C ALA A 245 -4.96 -3.46 -9.01
N GLY A 246 -3.96 -4.31 -9.23
CA GLY A 246 -3.58 -4.81 -10.56
C GLY A 246 -4.70 -5.61 -11.23
N PHE A 247 -5.32 -6.53 -10.50
CA PHE A 247 -6.48 -7.28 -10.97
C PHE A 247 -7.62 -6.34 -11.34
N LEU A 248 -8.02 -5.42 -10.44
CA LEU A 248 -9.10 -4.47 -10.68
C LEU A 248 -8.81 -3.54 -11.85
N ALA A 249 -7.55 -3.14 -12.05
CA ALA A 249 -7.15 -2.34 -13.21
C ALA A 249 -7.25 -3.12 -14.53
N SER A 250 -7.13 -4.43 -14.51
CA SER A 250 -7.30 -5.29 -15.68
C SER A 250 -8.77 -5.50 -16.05
N CYS A 251 -9.70 -5.31 -15.09
CA CYS A 251 -11.13 -5.48 -15.31
C CYS A 251 -11.73 -4.36 -16.14
N SER A 252 -12.72 -4.67 -16.97
CA SER A 252 -13.46 -3.67 -17.78
C SER A 252 -14.41 -2.83 -16.93
N LYS A 253 -14.90 -3.40 -15.83
CA LYS A 253 -15.77 -2.74 -14.83
C LYS A 253 -15.25 -3.06 -13.45
N ILE A 254 -15.48 -2.18 -12.49
CA ILE A 254 -15.17 -2.36 -11.09
C ILE A 254 -16.50 -2.40 -10.34
N THR A 255 -16.90 -3.57 -9.90
CA THR A 255 -18.13 -3.81 -9.14
C THR A 255 -17.78 -4.57 -7.85
N SER A 256 -18.75 -4.74 -6.94
CA SER A 256 -18.57 -5.53 -5.74
C SER A 256 -18.09 -6.96 -6.04
N ASN A 257 -18.51 -7.52 -7.17
CA ASN A 257 -18.11 -8.86 -7.58
C ASN A 257 -16.62 -8.94 -7.96
N GLU A 258 -16.10 -7.94 -8.69
CA GLU A 258 -14.68 -7.86 -9.01
C GLU A 258 -13.83 -7.63 -7.75
N VAL A 259 -14.30 -6.81 -6.80
CA VAL A 259 -13.56 -6.61 -5.52
C VAL A 259 -13.48 -7.89 -4.70
N LYS A 260 -14.50 -8.76 -4.75
CA LYS A 260 -14.48 -10.07 -4.07
C LYS A 260 -13.58 -11.11 -4.76
N ASN A 261 -13.38 -10.98 -6.06
CA ASN A 261 -12.60 -11.92 -6.86
C ASN A 261 -11.12 -11.53 -7.01
N GLY A 262 -10.74 -10.31 -6.62
CA GLY A 262 -9.36 -9.82 -6.62
C GLY A 262 -8.66 -10.09 -5.32
#